data_1013cd17fc7bd8c1de1fdefa0755ae8c
#
_entry.id   1013cd17fc7bd8c1de1fdefa0755ae8c
#
_cell.length_a   1.000
_cell.length_b   1.000
_cell.length_c   1.000
_cell.angle_alpha   90.00
_cell.angle_beta   90.00
_cell.angle_gamma   90.00
#
_symmetry.space_group_name_H-M   'P 1'
#
loop_
_entity.id
_entity.type
_entity.pdbx_description
1 polymer ?
#
loop_
_entity_poly.entity_id
_entity_poly.type
_entity_poly.pdbx_seq_one_letter_code
_entity_poly.pdbx_strand_id
1 'polypeptide(L)'
;TILESRGDIGGTWDLFRYPGIRSDSDLYTFGYEFKPWKSPKAIADAGSIMDYLREAVDENQIQKKIRFNSRVVNANWSSEDAHWRVEFTDTSTGKTEVKTARWLFSAAGYYRYDEGFTPNFSGRENFKGQIVHPQTWPEDLDYQGKKVVVIGSGATAVTLVPAMADKAEHVTMLQRTPTYVVSLPTEDPIANVIKKIFPEKLAYKMIRSKNINLSRWWWGFCQRFPNAARKLIRLGNKKLLPKDYPVDTHFNPPYNPWDQRLCAVTDGDLFESISKGDASIVTDHIDTFTEKGITLKSGQQLDADIVITATGLNVQLFGGIDYTVDGEPIDYPKSVAYKSLMLSGVPNFAYAIGYTNSSWTLKIGLICEHLCRIMQHMTEQDKLICQPELPDPNMPTRPLLDFGAGYVQRAIDNLPRRGMSAPWDVAMDYKVDAKNLRFGSVTNDCLKFYANAKAPVKSESKPKASSKKKLEKAEPEI
;
A
#
# COMPACT_ATOMS: atom_id res chain seq x y z
N THR A 1 -10.43 -0.40 -22.06
CA THR A 1 -9.55 0.78 -21.94
C THR A 1 -9.07 0.91 -20.52
N ILE A 2 -7.80 1.28 -20.34
CA ILE A 2 -7.20 1.65 -19.06
C ILE A 2 -6.97 3.15 -19.10
N LEU A 3 -7.42 3.88 -18.07
CA LEU A 3 -7.16 5.30 -17.90
C LEU A 3 -6.09 5.45 -16.82
N GLU A 4 -4.95 6.03 -17.18
CA GLU A 4 -3.83 6.29 -16.28
C GLU A 4 -3.61 7.81 -16.19
N SER A 5 -3.59 8.33 -14.96
CA SER A 5 -3.45 9.78 -14.72
C SER A 5 -2.04 10.30 -14.99
N ARG A 6 -1.05 9.43 -14.93
CA ARG A 6 0.37 9.74 -15.14
C ARG A 6 0.78 9.51 -16.60
N GLY A 7 2.00 9.92 -16.93
CA GLY A 7 2.58 9.77 -18.26
C GLY A 7 3.22 8.40 -18.53
N ASP A 8 3.36 7.54 -17.51
CA ASP A 8 3.94 6.19 -17.63
C ASP A 8 3.20 5.20 -16.73
N ILE A 9 3.46 3.91 -16.96
CA ILE A 9 3.02 2.81 -16.09
C ILE A 9 3.82 2.77 -14.79
N GLY A 10 3.42 1.90 -13.86
CA GLY A 10 4.22 1.57 -12.66
C GLY A 10 3.67 2.15 -11.36
N GLY A 11 2.81 3.16 -11.43
CA GLY A 11 2.16 3.74 -10.24
C GLY A 11 3.19 4.15 -9.18
N THR A 12 3.19 3.48 -8.02
CA THR A 12 4.15 3.74 -6.93
C THR A 12 5.61 3.64 -7.37
N TRP A 13 5.95 2.69 -8.25
CA TRP A 13 7.34 2.49 -8.73
C TRP A 13 7.80 3.55 -9.73
N ASP A 14 6.88 4.21 -10.39
CA ASP A 14 7.16 5.39 -11.21
C ASP A 14 7.11 6.70 -10.42
N LEU A 15 6.27 6.78 -9.38
CA LEU A 15 6.12 7.99 -8.56
C LEU A 15 7.33 8.26 -7.68
N PHE A 16 7.79 7.26 -6.95
CA PHE A 16 8.87 7.44 -5.98
C PHE A 16 10.24 7.33 -6.65
N ARG A 17 11.09 8.35 -6.41
CA ARG A 17 12.42 8.49 -7.02
C ARG A 17 13.54 8.60 -5.99
N TYR A 18 13.22 8.46 -4.69
CA TYR A 18 14.22 8.58 -3.64
C TYR A 18 15.27 7.47 -3.70
N PRO A 19 16.52 7.74 -3.28
CA PRO A 19 17.63 6.76 -3.31
C PRO A 19 17.29 5.47 -2.56
N GLY A 20 17.69 4.34 -3.12
CA GLY A 20 17.54 3.03 -2.51
C GLY A 20 16.13 2.44 -2.55
N ILE A 21 15.18 3.09 -3.22
CA ILE A 21 13.80 2.55 -3.33
C ILE A 21 13.81 1.14 -3.90
N ARG A 22 13.17 0.22 -3.19
CA ARG A 22 13.11 -1.22 -3.48
C ARG A 22 11.86 -1.85 -2.91
N SER A 23 11.55 -3.08 -3.34
CA SER A 23 10.47 -3.86 -2.76
C SER A 23 10.82 -4.30 -1.32
N ASP A 24 9.79 -4.44 -0.48
CA ASP A 24 9.86 -5.10 0.83
C ASP A 24 9.34 -6.55 0.80
N SER A 25 9.00 -7.02 -0.39
CA SER A 25 8.52 -8.36 -0.67
C SER A 25 9.38 -9.00 -1.76
N ASP A 26 9.55 -10.32 -1.70
CA ASP A 26 10.28 -11.05 -2.72
C ASP A 26 9.54 -11.05 -4.07
N LEU A 27 10.28 -10.93 -5.16
CA LEU A 27 9.74 -10.82 -6.53
C LEU A 27 9.13 -12.14 -7.04
N TYR A 28 9.40 -13.28 -6.41
CA TYR A 28 8.72 -14.53 -6.78
C TYR A 28 7.26 -14.53 -6.33
N THR A 29 6.93 -13.81 -5.26
CA THR A 29 5.55 -13.63 -4.80
C THR A 29 4.96 -12.30 -5.26
N PHE A 30 5.76 -11.24 -5.38
CA PHE A 30 5.34 -9.94 -5.85
C PHE A 30 5.19 -9.88 -7.38
N GLY A 31 5.97 -10.65 -8.14
CA GLY A 31 5.78 -10.81 -9.58
C GLY A 31 4.46 -11.51 -9.94
N TYR A 32 4.05 -11.39 -11.17
CA TYR A 32 2.84 -12.02 -11.70
C TYR A 32 2.97 -13.54 -11.80
N GLU A 33 1.89 -14.28 -11.59
CA GLU A 33 1.91 -15.74 -11.71
C GLU A 33 2.16 -16.20 -13.16
N PHE A 34 1.70 -15.42 -14.14
CA PHE A 34 1.87 -15.70 -15.56
C PHE A 34 3.24 -15.31 -16.13
N LYS A 35 3.99 -14.41 -15.44
CA LYS A 35 5.31 -13.92 -15.88
C LYS A 35 6.37 -14.22 -14.80
N PRO A 36 7.21 -15.26 -14.98
CA PRO A 36 8.25 -15.62 -14.03
C PRO A 36 9.27 -14.50 -13.82
N TRP A 37 9.63 -14.24 -12.57
CA TRP A 37 10.76 -13.39 -12.23
C TRP A 37 12.08 -14.14 -12.48
N LYS A 38 12.94 -13.62 -13.33
CA LYS A 38 14.15 -14.31 -13.80
C LYS A 38 15.42 -13.94 -13.05
N SER A 39 15.49 -12.72 -12.51
CA SER A 39 16.67 -12.24 -11.78
C SER A 39 17.01 -13.14 -10.58
N PRO A 40 18.29 -13.30 -10.21
CA PRO A 40 18.67 -13.96 -8.97
C PRO A 40 18.26 -13.15 -7.72
N LYS A 41 18.15 -11.82 -7.84
CA LYS A 41 17.73 -10.95 -6.75
C LYS A 41 16.27 -11.21 -6.41
N ALA A 42 16.01 -11.67 -5.20
CA ALA A 42 14.64 -11.84 -4.69
C ALA A 42 14.02 -10.49 -4.31
N ILE A 43 14.81 -9.59 -3.74
CA ILE A 43 14.42 -8.20 -3.46
C ILE A 43 14.97 -7.33 -4.60
N ALA A 44 14.08 -6.57 -5.25
CA ALA A 44 14.45 -5.77 -6.42
C ALA A 44 14.29 -4.27 -6.17
N ASP A 45 15.16 -3.50 -6.78
CA ASP A 45 15.08 -2.05 -6.89
C ASP A 45 13.93 -1.62 -7.85
N ALA A 46 13.51 -0.36 -7.74
CA ALA A 46 12.42 0.17 -8.54
C ALA A 46 12.69 0.09 -10.05
N GLY A 47 13.92 0.30 -10.49
CA GLY A 47 14.30 0.19 -11.90
C GLY A 47 14.03 -1.20 -12.45
N SER A 48 14.51 -2.24 -11.76
CA SER A 48 14.27 -3.64 -12.12
C SER A 48 12.78 -4.01 -12.12
N ILE A 49 11.99 -3.42 -11.21
CA ILE A 49 10.54 -3.62 -11.17
C ILE A 49 9.88 -2.94 -12.37
N MET A 50 10.28 -1.72 -12.71
CA MET A 50 9.76 -1.00 -13.86
C MET A 50 10.06 -1.72 -15.17
N ASP A 51 11.26 -2.26 -15.35
CA ASP A 51 11.62 -3.05 -16.52
C ASP A 51 10.76 -4.31 -16.63
N TYR A 52 10.56 -5.02 -15.53
CA TYR A 52 9.66 -6.18 -15.47
C TYR A 52 8.21 -5.83 -15.84
N LEU A 53 7.72 -4.66 -15.40
CA LEU A 53 6.36 -4.19 -15.75
C LEU A 53 6.27 -3.83 -17.23
N ARG A 54 7.27 -3.13 -17.80
CA ARG A 54 7.33 -2.80 -19.23
C ARG A 54 7.35 -4.07 -20.09
N GLU A 55 8.20 -5.03 -19.75
CA GLU A 55 8.19 -6.33 -20.43
C GLU A 55 6.80 -7.01 -20.37
N ALA A 56 6.12 -6.98 -19.19
CA ALA A 56 4.79 -7.57 -19.06
C ALA A 56 3.75 -6.88 -19.94
N VAL A 57 3.83 -5.56 -20.05
CA VAL A 57 2.95 -4.75 -20.93
C VAL A 57 3.19 -5.07 -22.40
N ASP A 58 4.45 -5.15 -22.82
CA ASP A 58 4.83 -5.40 -24.22
C ASP A 58 4.47 -6.83 -24.65
N GLU A 59 4.85 -7.84 -23.86
CA GLU A 59 4.54 -9.25 -24.14
C GLU A 59 3.02 -9.51 -24.29
N ASN A 60 2.19 -8.76 -23.56
CA ASN A 60 0.74 -8.90 -23.59
C ASN A 60 0.04 -7.83 -24.44
N GLN A 61 0.79 -6.98 -25.16
CA GLN A 61 0.28 -5.92 -26.05
C GLN A 61 -0.71 -4.98 -25.34
N ILE A 62 -0.48 -4.69 -24.07
CA ILE A 62 -1.39 -3.88 -23.23
C ILE A 62 -1.23 -2.39 -23.56
N GLN A 63 -0.07 -1.93 -24.02
CA GLN A 63 0.24 -0.53 -24.30
C GLN A 63 -0.87 0.18 -25.10
N LYS A 64 -1.39 -0.47 -26.12
CA LYS A 64 -2.47 0.07 -26.98
C LYS A 64 -3.81 0.28 -26.27
N LYS A 65 -3.98 -0.32 -25.08
CA LYS A 65 -5.20 -0.24 -24.27
C LYS A 65 -5.10 0.82 -23.18
N ILE A 66 -3.90 1.36 -22.94
CA ILE A 66 -3.65 2.40 -21.93
C ILE A 66 -3.79 3.77 -22.60
N ARG A 67 -4.52 4.65 -21.94
CA ARG A 67 -4.56 6.07 -22.23
C ARG A 67 -3.94 6.80 -21.05
N PHE A 68 -2.74 7.29 -21.26
CA PHE A 68 -1.98 8.08 -20.30
C PHE A 68 -2.52 9.50 -20.15
N ASN A 69 -2.04 10.22 -19.14
CA ASN A 69 -2.44 11.59 -18.82
C ASN A 69 -3.97 11.77 -18.73
N SER A 70 -4.66 10.73 -18.27
CA SER A 70 -6.12 10.68 -18.23
C SER A 70 -6.60 10.49 -16.81
N ARG A 71 -6.75 11.61 -16.08
CA ARG A 71 -7.21 11.60 -14.68
C ARG A 71 -8.74 11.48 -14.64
N VAL A 72 -9.22 10.36 -14.13
CA VAL A 72 -10.65 10.18 -13.85
C VAL A 72 -11.03 11.06 -12.67
N VAL A 73 -12.06 11.88 -12.85
CA VAL A 73 -12.55 12.83 -11.82
C VAL A 73 -13.90 12.41 -11.26
N ASN A 74 -14.76 11.84 -12.10
CA ASN A 74 -16.09 11.39 -11.71
C ASN A 74 -16.45 10.08 -12.39
N ALA A 75 -17.20 9.21 -11.69
CA ALA A 75 -17.78 8.01 -12.27
C ALA A 75 -19.18 7.80 -11.69
N ASN A 76 -20.22 7.96 -12.51
CA ASN A 76 -21.60 7.77 -12.14
C ASN A 76 -22.17 6.50 -12.76
N TRP A 77 -22.74 5.62 -11.94
CA TRP A 77 -23.57 4.51 -12.40
C TRP A 77 -24.97 4.99 -12.72
N SER A 78 -25.49 4.61 -13.89
CA SER A 78 -26.89 4.76 -14.27
C SER A 78 -27.58 3.40 -14.19
N SER A 79 -28.53 3.26 -13.25
CA SER A 79 -29.32 2.04 -13.16
C SER A 79 -30.31 1.90 -14.32
N GLU A 80 -30.70 3.01 -14.95
CA GLU A 80 -31.55 3.02 -16.14
C GLU A 80 -30.82 2.46 -17.35
N ASP A 81 -29.56 2.86 -17.54
CA ASP A 81 -28.75 2.46 -18.70
C ASP A 81 -27.91 1.21 -18.44
N ALA A 82 -27.82 0.76 -17.20
CA ALA A 82 -26.97 -0.34 -16.73
C ALA A 82 -25.48 -0.17 -17.11
N HIS A 83 -24.96 1.05 -16.98
CA HIS A 83 -23.53 1.32 -17.21
C HIS A 83 -23.00 2.53 -16.42
N TRP A 84 -21.69 2.57 -16.31
CA TRP A 84 -20.91 3.67 -15.75
C TRP A 84 -20.70 4.76 -16.80
N ARG A 85 -20.94 6.01 -16.43
CA ARG A 85 -20.49 7.20 -17.14
C ARG A 85 -19.25 7.73 -16.44
N VAL A 86 -18.09 7.62 -17.09
CA VAL A 86 -16.78 7.97 -16.52
C VAL A 86 -16.28 9.25 -17.17
N GLU A 87 -16.08 10.27 -16.36
CA GLU A 87 -15.52 11.55 -16.77
C GLU A 87 -14.05 11.63 -16.36
N PHE A 88 -13.20 12.02 -17.29
CA PHE A 88 -11.77 12.14 -17.06
C PHE A 88 -11.21 13.35 -17.78
N THR A 89 -10.19 13.96 -17.19
CA THR A 89 -9.49 15.12 -17.73
C THR A 89 -8.11 14.69 -18.25
N ASP A 90 -7.79 15.10 -19.45
CA ASP A 90 -6.44 15.00 -19.98
C ASP A 90 -5.56 16.01 -19.24
N THR A 91 -4.58 15.52 -18.47
CA THR A 91 -3.74 16.35 -17.60
C THR A 91 -2.76 17.23 -18.37
N SER A 92 -2.51 16.94 -19.65
CA SER A 92 -1.62 17.74 -20.51
C SER A 92 -2.33 18.91 -21.20
N THR A 93 -3.62 18.73 -21.50
CA THR A 93 -4.42 19.72 -22.25
C THR A 93 -5.52 20.38 -21.43
N GLY A 94 -5.87 19.81 -20.27
CA GLY A 94 -7.01 20.24 -19.45
C GLY A 94 -8.38 19.88 -20.04
N LYS A 95 -8.43 19.15 -21.16
CA LYS A 95 -9.68 18.78 -21.81
C LYS A 95 -10.38 17.65 -21.07
N THR A 96 -11.66 17.82 -20.78
CA THR A 96 -12.50 16.81 -20.18
C THR A 96 -13.23 15.99 -21.24
N GLU A 97 -13.24 14.67 -21.06
CA GLU A 97 -13.91 13.70 -21.91
C GLU A 97 -14.74 12.72 -21.09
N VAL A 98 -15.68 12.06 -21.73
CA VAL A 98 -16.56 11.07 -21.12
C VAL A 98 -16.49 9.75 -21.87
N LYS A 99 -16.44 8.64 -21.13
CA LYS A 99 -16.59 7.27 -21.65
C LYS A 99 -17.66 6.53 -20.85
N THR A 100 -18.31 5.58 -21.50
CA THR A 100 -19.22 4.64 -20.86
C THR A 100 -18.60 3.25 -20.76
N ALA A 101 -18.93 2.52 -19.72
CA ALA A 101 -18.45 1.16 -19.50
C ALA A 101 -19.48 0.33 -18.70
N ARG A 102 -19.65 -0.92 -19.08
CA ARG A 102 -20.50 -1.84 -18.31
C ARG A 102 -19.92 -2.23 -16.95
N TRP A 103 -18.61 -2.26 -16.85
CA TRP A 103 -17.86 -2.54 -15.62
C TRP A 103 -16.81 -1.49 -15.39
N LEU A 104 -16.62 -1.13 -14.13
CA LEU A 104 -15.54 -0.27 -13.68
C LEU A 104 -14.66 -1.04 -12.69
N PHE A 105 -13.36 -1.13 -12.99
CA PHE A 105 -12.37 -1.74 -12.12
C PHE A 105 -11.39 -0.67 -11.64
N SER A 106 -11.44 -0.34 -10.34
CA SER A 106 -10.53 0.62 -9.73
C SER A 106 -9.23 -0.06 -9.31
N ALA A 107 -8.17 0.20 -10.05
CA ALA A 107 -6.80 -0.23 -9.74
C ALA A 107 -5.92 0.94 -9.30
N ALA A 108 -6.51 2.03 -8.82
CA ALA A 108 -5.84 3.30 -8.49
C ALA A 108 -4.98 3.24 -7.19
N GLY A 109 -4.86 2.07 -6.56
CA GLY A 109 -4.13 1.92 -5.31
C GLY A 109 -4.88 2.52 -4.11
N TYR A 110 -4.12 2.87 -3.05
CA TYR A 110 -4.70 3.40 -1.82
C TYR A 110 -3.89 4.55 -1.20
N TYR A 111 -2.93 5.09 -1.95
CA TYR A 111 -2.17 6.28 -1.56
C TYR A 111 -2.59 7.49 -2.38
N ARG A 112 -2.62 8.64 -1.72
CA ARG A 112 -2.75 9.93 -2.38
C ARG A 112 -1.42 10.29 -3.04
N TYR A 113 -1.43 10.51 -4.36
CA TYR A 113 -0.22 10.78 -5.13
C TYR A 113 0.14 12.26 -5.16
N ASP A 114 -0.81 13.14 -4.91
CA ASP A 114 -0.59 14.59 -4.98
C ASP A 114 0.23 15.09 -3.77
N GLU A 115 0.11 14.42 -2.61
CA GLU A 115 0.67 14.93 -1.36
C GLU A 115 0.97 13.80 -0.37
N GLY A 116 2.20 13.79 0.16
CA GLY A 116 2.60 12.97 1.30
C GLY A 116 2.15 13.59 2.63
N PHE A 117 2.26 12.82 3.71
CA PHE A 117 1.93 13.32 5.04
C PHE A 117 3.15 13.93 5.71
N THR A 118 3.06 15.21 6.05
CA THR A 118 4.03 15.90 6.89
C THR A 118 3.30 16.52 8.09
N PRO A 119 3.67 16.15 9.33
CA PRO A 119 3.16 16.81 10.52
C PRO A 119 3.50 18.29 10.54
N ASN A 120 2.72 19.07 11.28
CA ASN A 120 3.09 20.44 11.56
C ASN A 120 4.20 20.46 12.63
N PHE A 121 5.43 20.77 12.21
CA PHE A 121 6.57 20.89 13.09
C PHE A 121 6.75 22.33 13.52
N SER A 122 6.87 22.59 14.83
CA SER A 122 7.15 23.91 15.37
C SER A 122 8.47 24.47 14.83
N GLY A 123 8.50 25.73 14.44
CA GLY A 123 9.71 26.41 13.95
C GLY A 123 10.23 25.95 12.58
N ARG A 124 9.45 25.15 11.83
CA ARG A 124 9.86 24.65 10.52
C ARG A 124 10.30 25.75 9.56
N GLU A 125 9.64 26.88 9.62
CA GLU A 125 9.91 28.09 8.82
C GLU A 125 11.28 28.75 9.14
N ASN A 126 11.86 28.46 10.30
CA ASN A 126 13.16 28.98 10.70
C ASN A 126 14.33 28.24 10.06
N PHE A 127 14.11 26.98 9.67
CA PHE A 127 15.19 26.15 9.13
C PHE A 127 15.71 26.71 7.81
N LYS A 128 17.03 26.90 7.73
CA LYS A 128 17.70 27.49 6.56
C LYS A 128 18.17 26.44 5.53
N GLY A 129 18.19 25.18 5.92
CA GLY A 129 18.50 24.07 5.03
C GLY A 129 17.31 23.66 4.15
N GLN A 130 17.45 22.56 3.47
CA GLN A 130 16.44 22.03 2.56
C GLN A 130 15.54 20.99 3.27
N ILE A 131 14.22 21.11 3.13
CA ILE A 131 13.26 20.11 3.62
C ILE A 131 12.64 19.38 2.41
N VAL A 132 12.76 18.05 2.39
CA VAL A 132 12.31 17.21 1.29
C VAL A 132 11.35 16.14 1.80
N HIS A 133 10.23 15.93 1.09
CA HIS A 133 9.38 14.75 1.31
C HIS A 133 9.72 13.68 0.25
N PRO A 134 9.91 12.41 0.63
CA PRO A 134 10.32 11.35 -0.31
C PRO A 134 9.37 11.12 -1.49
N GLN A 135 8.10 11.47 -1.35
CA GLN A 135 7.11 11.36 -2.44
C GLN A 135 7.34 12.38 -3.56
N THR A 136 7.95 13.51 -3.24
CA THR A 136 8.27 14.60 -4.18
C THR A 136 9.76 14.83 -4.20
N TRP A 137 10.52 13.77 -4.44
CA TRP A 137 11.99 13.79 -4.42
C TRP A 137 12.53 14.65 -5.57
N PRO A 138 13.34 15.69 -5.30
CA PRO A 138 14.02 16.47 -6.34
C PRO A 138 15.10 15.61 -7.02
N GLU A 139 15.08 15.54 -8.35
CA GLU A 139 16.04 14.72 -9.11
C GLU A 139 17.48 15.22 -8.99
N ASP A 140 17.64 16.52 -8.74
CA ASP A 140 18.92 17.22 -8.62
C ASP A 140 19.37 17.46 -7.16
N LEU A 141 18.74 16.78 -6.19
CA LEU A 141 19.11 16.94 -4.78
C LEU A 141 20.55 16.48 -4.52
N ASP A 142 21.44 17.44 -4.30
CA ASP A 142 22.84 17.18 -3.91
C ASP A 142 22.95 17.07 -2.38
N TYR A 143 23.24 15.87 -1.92
CA TYR A 143 23.48 15.56 -0.50
C TYR A 143 24.93 15.09 -0.23
N GLN A 144 25.85 15.23 -1.22
CA GLN A 144 27.25 14.86 -1.04
C GLN A 144 27.91 15.75 0.04
N GLY A 145 28.52 15.09 1.03
CA GLY A 145 29.17 15.78 2.15
C GLY A 145 28.24 16.60 3.04
N LYS A 146 26.93 16.33 3.01
CA LYS A 146 25.91 17.01 3.81
C LYS A 146 25.50 16.22 5.03
N LYS A 147 25.13 16.91 6.10
CA LYS A 147 24.46 16.32 7.26
C LYS A 147 22.98 16.17 6.96
N VAL A 148 22.49 14.93 6.95
CA VAL A 148 21.11 14.62 6.60
C VAL A 148 20.38 14.08 7.82
N VAL A 149 19.21 14.63 8.14
CA VAL A 149 18.29 14.08 9.15
C VAL A 149 17.07 13.52 8.44
N VAL A 150 16.83 12.21 8.60
CA VAL A 150 15.64 11.50 8.07
C VAL A 150 14.65 11.29 9.20
N ILE A 151 13.54 12.01 9.18
CA ILE A 151 12.48 11.91 10.20
C ILE A 151 11.54 10.74 9.84
N GLY A 152 11.55 9.71 10.66
CA GLY A 152 10.72 8.51 10.49
C GLY A 152 11.51 7.22 10.67
N SER A 153 10.79 6.11 10.84
CA SER A 153 11.37 4.76 11.01
C SER A 153 10.67 3.70 10.14
N GLY A 154 9.81 4.13 9.22
CA GLY A 154 9.11 3.24 8.29
C GLY A 154 9.98 2.75 7.13
N ALA A 155 9.36 2.00 6.20
CA ALA A 155 10.05 1.40 5.05
C ALA A 155 10.88 2.42 4.25
N THR A 156 10.38 3.63 4.06
CA THR A 156 11.11 4.71 3.37
C THR A 156 12.38 5.12 4.11
N ALA A 157 12.30 5.35 5.43
CA ALA A 157 13.45 5.78 6.22
C ALA A 157 14.54 4.71 6.27
N VAL A 158 14.19 3.44 6.55
CA VAL A 158 15.17 2.35 6.64
C VAL A 158 15.82 2.02 5.29
N THR A 159 15.22 2.47 4.18
CA THR A 159 15.75 2.33 2.82
C THR A 159 16.62 3.52 2.43
N LEU A 160 16.19 4.75 2.75
CA LEU A 160 16.92 5.98 2.45
C LEU A 160 18.25 6.07 3.20
N VAL A 161 18.23 5.77 4.50
CA VAL A 161 19.41 5.94 5.36
C VAL A 161 20.65 5.24 4.81
N PRO A 162 20.64 3.93 4.53
CA PRO A 162 21.81 3.28 3.96
C PRO A 162 22.16 3.75 2.55
N ALA A 163 21.13 4.10 1.74
CA ALA A 163 21.38 4.54 0.36
C ALA A 163 21.99 5.94 0.27
N MET A 164 21.86 6.76 1.29
CA MET A 164 22.46 8.09 1.34
C MET A 164 23.80 8.10 2.09
N ALA A 165 24.04 7.13 2.97
CA ALA A 165 25.21 7.09 3.85
C ALA A 165 26.53 7.08 3.09
N ASP A 166 26.57 6.48 1.90
CA ASP A 166 27.80 6.43 1.08
C ASP A 166 28.28 7.81 0.56
N LYS A 167 27.40 8.79 0.48
CA LYS A 167 27.69 10.11 -0.12
C LYS A 167 27.54 11.27 0.86
N ALA A 168 26.64 11.16 1.83
CA ALA A 168 26.45 12.18 2.85
C ALA A 168 27.65 12.24 3.80
N GLU A 169 27.86 13.37 4.49
CA GLU A 169 28.81 13.44 5.61
C GLU A 169 28.36 12.53 6.74
N HIS A 170 27.07 12.56 7.07
CA HIS A 170 26.43 11.67 8.05
C HIS A 170 24.92 11.67 7.85
N VAL A 171 24.28 10.51 8.08
CA VAL A 171 22.82 10.39 8.02
C VAL A 171 22.27 10.01 9.39
N THR A 172 21.45 10.87 9.97
CA THR A 172 20.75 10.60 11.24
C THR A 172 19.32 10.18 10.99
N MET A 173 18.93 8.96 11.36
CA MET A 173 17.53 8.54 11.39
C MET A 173 16.90 8.98 12.71
N LEU A 174 16.01 9.97 12.67
CA LEU A 174 15.27 10.46 13.82
C LEU A 174 13.90 9.78 13.89
N GLN A 175 13.66 9.03 14.95
CA GLN A 175 12.39 8.34 15.15
C GLN A 175 11.77 8.66 16.52
N ARG A 176 10.46 8.83 16.53
CA ARG A 176 9.69 8.97 17.78
C ARG A 176 9.51 7.63 18.50
N THR A 177 9.19 6.60 17.73
CA THR A 177 8.95 5.23 18.20
C THR A 177 9.72 4.28 17.30
N PRO A 178 10.45 3.31 17.85
CA PRO A 178 11.11 2.28 17.05
C PRO A 178 10.13 1.48 16.19
N THR A 179 10.67 0.90 15.11
CA THR A 179 9.96 -0.03 14.22
C THR A 179 10.68 -1.37 14.22
N TYR A 180 9.96 -2.47 14.00
CA TYR A 180 10.62 -3.75 13.75
C TYR A 180 11.33 -3.71 12.40
N VAL A 181 12.64 -3.97 12.42
CA VAL A 181 13.47 -4.07 11.22
C VAL A 181 14.05 -5.48 11.16
N VAL A 182 13.95 -6.14 10.01
CA VAL A 182 14.54 -7.44 9.74
C VAL A 182 15.45 -7.36 8.53
N SER A 183 16.60 -8.03 8.60
CA SER A 183 17.48 -8.20 7.46
C SER A 183 17.02 -9.40 6.63
N LEU A 184 16.83 -9.19 5.33
CA LEU A 184 16.52 -10.22 4.35
C LEU A 184 17.65 -10.29 3.32
N PRO A 185 18.04 -11.48 2.85
CA PRO A 185 19.02 -11.58 1.79
C PRO A 185 18.47 -11.04 0.47
N THR A 186 19.29 -10.29 -0.27
CA THR A 186 18.95 -9.82 -1.62
C THR A 186 18.67 -10.99 -2.56
N GLU A 187 19.45 -12.08 -2.46
CA GLU A 187 19.23 -13.30 -3.22
C GLU A 187 18.67 -14.41 -2.33
N ASP A 188 17.79 -15.22 -2.88
CA ASP A 188 17.28 -16.42 -2.21
C ASP A 188 18.12 -17.65 -2.61
N PRO A 189 19.03 -18.16 -1.73
CA PRO A 189 19.91 -19.26 -2.08
C PRO A 189 19.16 -20.53 -2.47
N ILE A 190 18.02 -20.80 -1.82
CA ILE A 190 17.18 -21.98 -2.13
C ILE A 190 16.56 -21.81 -3.51
N ALA A 191 16.07 -20.62 -3.83
CA ALA A 191 15.53 -20.32 -5.15
C ALA A 191 16.61 -20.50 -6.25
N ASN A 192 17.82 -20.06 -5.99
CA ASN A 192 18.94 -20.19 -6.94
C ASN A 192 19.30 -21.68 -7.19
N VAL A 193 19.23 -22.54 -6.17
CA VAL A 193 19.42 -24.00 -6.33
C VAL A 193 18.26 -24.60 -7.16
N ILE A 194 17.00 -24.27 -6.84
CA ILE A 194 15.84 -24.76 -7.56
C ILE A 194 15.90 -24.36 -9.04
N LYS A 195 16.28 -23.14 -9.37
CA LYS A 195 16.43 -22.65 -10.75
C LYS A 195 17.49 -23.43 -11.55
N LYS A 196 18.54 -23.92 -10.89
CA LYS A 196 19.60 -24.73 -11.55
C LYS A 196 19.15 -26.15 -11.89
N ILE A 197 18.20 -26.69 -11.14
CA ILE A 197 17.79 -28.10 -11.23
C ILE A 197 16.53 -28.27 -12.10
N PHE A 198 15.59 -27.34 -12.02
CA PHE A 198 14.25 -27.49 -12.63
C PHE A 198 14.04 -26.52 -13.79
N PRO A 199 13.19 -26.88 -14.80
CA PRO A 199 12.78 -25.96 -15.85
C PRO A 199 12.14 -24.69 -15.29
N GLU A 200 12.33 -23.55 -15.95
CA GLU A 200 11.97 -22.20 -15.50
C GLU A 200 10.55 -22.12 -14.89
N LYS A 201 9.53 -22.58 -15.63
CA LYS A 201 8.13 -22.51 -15.16
C LYS A 201 7.88 -23.34 -13.91
N LEU A 202 8.50 -24.51 -13.81
CA LEU A 202 8.35 -25.39 -12.63
C LEU A 202 9.13 -24.79 -11.46
N ALA A 203 10.35 -24.37 -11.68
CA ALA A 203 11.18 -23.69 -10.67
C ALA A 203 10.45 -22.48 -10.08
N TYR A 204 9.87 -21.64 -10.94
CA TYR A 204 9.10 -20.48 -10.48
C TYR A 204 7.90 -20.86 -9.60
N LYS A 205 7.11 -21.86 -10.01
CA LYS A 205 5.97 -22.35 -9.20
C LYS A 205 6.42 -22.88 -7.84
N MET A 206 7.52 -23.64 -7.81
CA MET A 206 8.06 -24.21 -6.57
C MET A 206 8.55 -23.10 -5.63
N ILE A 207 9.31 -22.14 -6.14
CA ILE A 207 9.85 -21.01 -5.36
C ILE A 207 8.71 -20.14 -4.84
N ARG A 208 7.74 -19.79 -5.71
CA ARG A 208 6.56 -19.01 -5.33
C ARG A 208 5.76 -19.72 -4.25
N SER A 209 5.50 -21.02 -4.38
CA SER A 209 4.80 -21.81 -3.35
C SER A 209 5.58 -21.85 -2.03
N LYS A 210 6.90 -22.04 -2.08
CA LYS A 210 7.77 -22.00 -0.90
C LYS A 210 7.66 -20.65 -0.18
N ASN A 211 7.81 -19.53 -0.91
CA ASN A 211 7.80 -18.21 -0.32
C ASN A 211 6.44 -17.80 0.24
N ILE A 212 5.33 -18.15 -0.44
CA ILE A 212 3.97 -18.00 0.08
C ILE A 212 3.80 -18.77 1.41
N ASN A 213 4.24 -20.02 1.48
CA ASN A 213 4.10 -20.81 2.69
C ASN A 213 5.00 -20.31 3.81
N LEU A 214 6.21 -19.85 3.50
CA LEU A 214 7.16 -19.32 4.47
C LEU A 214 6.63 -18.00 5.09
N SER A 215 6.13 -17.07 4.26
CA SER A 215 5.57 -15.81 4.76
C SER A 215 4.32 -16.03 5.61
N ARG A 216 3.43 -16.96 5.20
CA ARG A 216 2.27 -17.36 5.99
C ARG A 216 2.66 -17.99 7.34
N TRP A 217 3.65 -18.89 7.34
CA TRP A 217 4.16 -19.50 8.55
C TRP A 217 4.76 -18.46 9.49
N TRP A 218 5.59 -17.54 8.96
CA TRP A 218 6.21 -16.47 9.75
C TRP A 218 5.17 -15.54 10.36
N TRP A 219 4.20 -15.11 9.56
CA TRP A 219 3.09 -14.31 10.07
C TRP A 219 2.30 -15.04 11.16
N GLY A 220 1.91 -16.29 10.93
CA GLY A 220 1.21 -17.12 11.91
C GLY A 220 2.02 -17.33 13.20
N PHE A 221 3.33 -17.52 13.09
CA PHE A 221 4.23 -17.58 14.23
C PHE A 221 4.25 -16.28 15.03
N CYS A 222 4.36 -15.14 14.36
CA CYS A 222 4.31 -13.83 15.00
C CYS A 222 2.99 -13.59 15.74
N GLN A 223 1.86 -13.99 15.16
CA GLN A 223 0.54 -13.85 15.80
C GLN A 223 0.37 -14.79 17.00
N ARG A 224 0.86 -16.02 16.90
CA ARG A 224 0.71 -17.05 17.96
C ARG A 224 1.70 -16.87 19.10
N PHE A 225 2.92 -16.42 18.81
CA PHE A 225 4.04 -16.33 19.74
C PHE A 225 4.74 -14.95 19.66
N PRO A 226 4.02 -13.83 19.88
CA PRO A 226 4.56 -12.48 19.65
C PRO A 226 5.82 -12.18 20.46
N ASN A 227 5.89 -12.63 21.70
CA ASN A 227 7.07 -12.42 22.55
C ASN A 227 8.31 -13.19 22.05
N ALA A 228 8.12 -14.42 21.52
CA ALA A 228 9.20 -15.20 20.93
C ALA A 228 9.67 -14.55 19.62
N ALA A 229 8.75 -14.09 18.76
CA ALA A 229 9.06 -13.38 17.54
C ALA A 229 9.83 -12.09 17.81
N ARG A 230 9.38 -11.27 18.79
CA ARG A 230 10.09 -10.07 19.27
C ARG A 230 11.52 -10.40 19.69
N LYS A 231 11.69 -11.44 20.51
CA LYS A 231 13.02 -11.88 20.97
C LYS A 231 13.93 -12.32 19.82
N LEU A 232 13.39 -13.05 18.83
CA LEU A 232 14.15 -13.49 17.66
C LEU A 232 14.60 -12.31 16.79
N ILE A 233 13.70 -11.36 16.49
CA ILE A 233 14.03 -10.17 15.70
C ILE A 233 15.11 -9.36 16.43
N ARG A 234 14.93 -9.12 17.73
CA ARG A 234 15.91 -8.38 18.55
C ARG A 234 17.27 -9.06 18.58
N LEU A 235 17.34 -10.38 18.70
CA LEU A 235 18.59 -11.14 18.66
C LEU A 235 19.25 -11.05 17.29
N GLY A 236 18.46 -11.08 16.21
CA GLY A 236 18.93 -10.83 14.85
C GLY A 236 19.61 -9.47 14.73
N ASN A 237 18.96 -8.41 15.18
CA ASN A 237 19.50 -7.05 15.14
C ASN A 237 20.77 -6.89 15.98
N LYS A 238 20.82 -7.51 17.18
CA LYS A 238 22.02 -7.52 18.03
C LYS A 238 23.24 -8.17 17.38
N LYS A 239 23.05 -9.15 16.49
CA LYS A 239 24.16 -9.79 15.77
C LYS A 239 24.73 -8.93 14.64
N LEU A 240 23.94 -8.01 14.11
CA LEU A 240 24.30 -7.15 12.99
C LEU A 240 24.85 -5.79 13.41
N LEU A 241 24.79 -5.47 14.69
CA LEU A 241 25.19 -4.19 15.27
C LEU A 241 26.41 -4.36 16.19
N PRO A 242 27.18 -3.31 16.47
CA PRO A 242 28.24 -3.32 17.47
C PRO A 242 27.76 -3.82 18.84
N LYS A 243 28.66 -4.47 19.59
CA LYS A 243 28.32 -5.18 20.83
C LYS A 243 27.63 -4.30 21.87
N ASP A 244 28.00 -3.02 21.94
CA ASP A 244 27.51 -2.06 22.93
C ASP A 244 26.40 -1.15 22.38
N TYR A 245 25.90 -1.44 21.16
CA TYR A 245 24.85 -0.63 20.56
C TYR A 245 23.52 -0.76 21.32
N PRO A 246 22.81 0.34 21.62
CA PRO A 246 21.59 0.33 22.44
C PRO A 246 20.36 -0.17 21.65
N VAL A 247 20.37 -1.45 21.26
CA VAL A 247 19.30 -2.10 20.45
C VAL A 247 17.94 -1.95 21.10
N ASP A 248 17.86 -1.95 22.41
CA ASP A 248 16.60 -1.85 23.13
C ASP A 248 15.97 -0.46 23.03
N THR A 249 16.76 0.59 22.84
CA THR A 249 16.29 1.95 22.63
C THR A 249 15.80 2.15 21.20
N HIS A 250 16.52 1.57 20.22
CA HIS A 250 16.33 1.94 18.81
C HIS A 250 15.58 0.90 17.98
N PHE A 251 15.51 -0.37 18.43
CA PHE A 251 14.94 -1.49 17.66
C PHE A 251 13.98 -2.38 18.47
N ASN A 252 13.43 -1.89 19.57
CA ASN A 252 12.48 -2.62 20.40
C ASN A 252 11.16 -1.86 20.53
N PRO A 253 10.26 -1.96 19.54
CA PRO A 253 8.97 -1.27 19.53
C PRO A 253 8.08 -1.70 20.72
N PRO A 254 7.20 -0.79 21.21
CA PRO A 254 6.27 -1.09 22.31
C PRO A 254 5.06 -1.96 21.89
N TYR A 255 4.95 -2.32 20.63
CA TYR A 255 3.87 -3.11 20.04
C TYR A 255 4.38 -4.48 19.55
N ASN A 256 3.49 -5.40 19.18
CA ASN A 256 3.88 -6.72 18.69
C ASN A 256 4.26 -6.73 17.21
N PRO A 257 5.07 -7.69 16.75
CA PRO A 257 5.32 -7.87 15.33
C PRO A 257 4.01 -8.02 14.55
N TRP A 258 3.84 -7.23 13.47
CA TRP A 258 2.64 -7.13 12.64
C TRP A 258 1.44 -6.37 13.20
N ASP A 259 1.49 -5.81 14.42
CA ASP A 259 0.52 -4.79 14.84
C ASP A 259 0.67 -3.52 13.98
N GLN A 260 1.91 -3.25 13.56
CA GLN A 260 2.27 -2.29 12.51
C GLN A 260 3.17 -2.99 11.49
N ARG A 261 3.55 -2.29 10.42
CA ARG A 261 4.38 -2.87 9.37
C ARG A 261 5.75 -3.26 9.90
N LEU A 262 6.19 -4.46 9.55
CA LEU A 262 7.54 -4.93 9.78
C LEU A 262 8.40 -4.49 8.58
N CYS A 263 9.45 -3.70 8.83
CA CYS A 263 10.32 -3.17 7.77
C CYS A 263 11.42 -4.17 7.41
N ALA A 264 11.68 -4.32 6.13
CA ALA A 264 12.76 -5.16 5.62
C ALA A 264 13.93 -4.28 5.12
N VAL A 265 15.14 -4.68 5.47
CA VAL A 265 16.38 -4.15 4.90
C VAL A 265 17.13 -5.29 4.21
N THR A 266 17.87 -5.00 3.15
CA THR A 266 18.56 -6.01 2.36
C THR A 266 20.01 -6.19 2.83
N ASP A 267 20.41 -7.44 3.03
CA ASP A 267 21.78 -7.83 3.43
C ASP A 267 22.31 -7.08 4.66
N GLY A 268 21.41 -6.47 5.45
CA GLY A 268 21.75 -5.72 6.65
C GLY A 268 22.34 -4.33 6.39
N ASP A 269 22.14 -3.75 5.23
CA ASP A 269 22.72 -2.46 4.80
C ASP A 269 22.54 -1.32 5.82
N LEU A 270 21.35 -1.17 6.43
CA LEU A 270 21.14 -0.19 7.49
C LEU A 270 22.06 -0.43 8.71
N PHE A 271 22.18 -1.69 9.12
CA PHE A 271 23.01 -2.07 10.26
C PHE A 271 24.49 -1.89 9.94
N GLU A 272 24.89 -2.14 8.71
CA GLU A 272 26.26 -1.91 8.23
C GLU A 272 26.61 -0.43 8.24
N SER A 273 25.74 0.46 7.71
CA SER A 273 25.94 1.91 7.73
C SER A 273 26.08 2.45 9.15
N ILE A 274 25.25 1.93 10.10
CA ILE A 274 25.37 2.28 11.52
C ILE A 274 26.69 1.79 12.10
N SER A 275 27.12 0.57 11.77
CA SER A 275 28.35 -0.02 12.31
C SER A 275 29.62 0.65 11.80
N LYS A 276 29.59 1.20 10.59
CA LYS A 276 30.65 2.01 10.00
C LYS A 276 30.72 3.42 10.59
N GLY A 277 29.65 3.90 11.22
CA GLY A 277 29.54 5.26 11.72
C GLY A 277 29.03 6.27 10.68
N ASP A 278 28.68 5.81 9.46
CA ASP A 278 28.15 6.66 8.39
C ASP A 278 26.69 7.08 8.66
N ALA A 279 25.99 6.29 9.49
CA ALA A 279 24.64 6.60 9.93
C ALA A 279 24.47 6.40 11.45
N SER A 280 23.47 7.09 12.02
CA SER A 280 23.06 6.93 13.41
C SER A 280 21.55 6.95 13.57
N ILE A 281 21.05 6.41 14.70
CA ILE A 281 19.63 6.49 15.05
C ILE A 281 19.48 7.29 16.33
N VAL A 282 18.54 8.22 16.32
CA VAL A 282 18.09 8.96 17.51
C VAL A 282 16.62 8.65 17.74
N THR A 283 16.28 8.23 18.96
CA THR A 283 14.90 7.94 19.37
C THR A 283 14.45 8.98 20.37
N ASP A 284 13.74 10.00 19.88
CA ASP A 284 13.25 11.12 20.68
C ASP A 284 12.14 11.89 19.96
N HIS A 285 11.48 12.80 20.66
CA HIS A 285 10.48 13.70 20.12
C HIS A 285 11.10 15.02 19.64
N ILE A 286 10.61 15.50 18.53
CA ILE A 286 10.97 16.84 18.04
C ILE A 286 10.33 17.87 18.96
N ASP A 287 11.11 18.84 19.42
CA ASP A 287 10.63 20.03 20.11
C ASP A 287 10.36 21.15 19.11
N THR A 288 11.42 21.58 18.42
CA THR A 288 11.32 22.66 17.42
C THR A 288 12.42 22.56 16.37
N PHE A 289 12.15 23.10 15.19
CA PHE A 289 13.17 23.35 14.20
C PHE A 289 13.91 24.64 14.52
N THR A 290 15.21 24.67 14.26
CA THR A 290 16.08 25.83 14.38
C THR A 290 16.66 26.22 13.02
N GLU A 291 17.40 27.29 12.91
CA GLU A 291 18.06 27.67 11.65
C GLU A 291 19.02 26.60 11.13
N LYS A 292 19.65 25.81 12.02
CA LYS A 292 20.71 24.83 11.70
C LYS A 292 20.29 23.37 11.81
N GLY A 293 19.03 23.09 12.18
CA GLY A 293 18.59 21.72 12.38
C GLY A 293 17.38 21.57 13.28
N ILE A 294 17.40 20.57 14.17
CA ILE A 294 16.26 20.17 15.00
C ILE A 294 16.68 20.08 16.47
N THR A 295 15.94 20.73 17.36
CA THR A 295 16.04 20.55 18.81
C THR A 295 15.03 19.49 19.24
N LEU A 296 15.46 18.54 20.07
CA LEU A 296 14.66 17.46 20.60
C LEU A 296 14.15 17.75 22.01
N LYS A 297 13.13 17.04 22.45
CA LYS A 297 12.58 17.19 23.83
C LYS A 297 13.59 16.88 24.93
N SER A 298 14.59 16.05 24.68
CA SER A 298 15.73 15.81 25.58
C SER A 298 16.68 17.01 25.73
N GLY A 299 16.56 18.02 24.88
CA GLY A 299 17.50 19.13 24.74
C GLY A 299 18.65 18.84 23.76
N GLN A 300 18.76 17.64 23.22
CA GLN A 300 19.74 17.33 22.18
C GLN A 300 19.46 18.14 20.91
N GLN A 301 20.53 18.61 20.27
CA GLN A 301 20.45 19.29 18.98
C GLN A 301 20.99 18.37 17.87
N LEU A 302 20.25 18.31 16.75
CA LEU A 302 20.67 17.62 15.54
C LEU A 302 20.92 18.68 14.46
N ASP A 303 22.19 18.89 14.12
CA ASP A 303 22.54 19.74 13.00
C ASP A 303 22.20 19.03 11.69
N ALA A 304 21.66 19.77 10.73
CA ALA A 304 21.26 19.28 9.43
C ALA A 304 21.42 20.34 8.35
N ASP A 305 21.94 19.94 7.20
CA ASP A 305 21.85 20.71 5.95
C ASP A 305 20.55 20.37 5.20
N ILE A 306 20.12 19.09 5.33
CA ILE A 306 18.93 18.55 4.67
C ILE A 306 18.11 17.79 5.70
N VAL A 307 16.81 18.07 5.75
CA VAL A 307 15.83 17.29 6.52
C VAL A 307 14.89 16.56 5.57
N ILE A 308 14.80 15.23 5.70
CA ILE A 308 13.90 14.43 4.91
C ILE A 308 12.73 13.97 5.78
N THR A 309 11.51 14.40 5.43
CA THR A 309 10.29 14.07 6.16
C THR A 309 9.71 12.73 5.66
N ALA A 310 10.33 11.61 6.07
CA ALA A 310 9.84 10.25 5.80
C ALA A 310 8.68 9.87 6.75
N THR A 311 7.76 10.81 6.96
CA THR A 311 6.71 10.78 7.99
C THR A 311 5.42 10.08 7.54
N GLY A 312 5.43 9.50 6.35
CA GLY A 312 4.38 8.63 5.84
C GLY A 312 3.57 9.25 4.70
N LEU A 313 2.54 8.53 4.31
CA LEU A 313 1.69 8.84 3.18
C LEU A 313 0.26 9.14 3.64
N ASN A 314 -0.54 9.75 2.76
CA ASN A 314 -1.97 9.90 2.96
C ASN A 314 -2.69 8.74 2.26
N VAL A 315 -3.65 8.12 2.95
CA VAL A 315 -4.52 7.10 2.35
C VAL A 315 -5.64 7.79 1.58
N GLN A 316 -5.81 7.37 0.34
CA GLN A 316 -6.91 7.79 -0.53
C GLN A 316 -7.34 6.60 -1.37
N LEU A 317 -8.45 5.97 -0.99
CA LEU A 317 -8.97 4.84 -1.76
C LEU A 317 -9.52 5.28 -3.11
N PHE A 318 -9.47 4.35 -4.06
CA PHE A 318 -10.09 4.48 -5.37
C PHE A 318 -9.65 5.72 -6.15
N GLY A 319 -8.42 6.21 -5.92
CA GLY A 319 -7.83 7.33 -6.64
C GLY A 319 -8.43 8.70 -6.31
N GLY A 320 -9.28 8.82 -5.28
CA GLY A 320 -9.97 10.06 -4.95
C GLY A 320 -10.99 10.49 -6.02
N ILE A 321 -11.51 9.54 -6.76
CA ILE A 321 -12.54 9.74 -7.78
C ILE A 321 -13.90 9.88 -7.09
N ASP A 322 -14.75 10.80 -7.56
CA ASP A 322 -16.12 10.95 -7.09
C ASP A 322 -17.01 9.88 -7.72
N TYR A 323 -17.31 8.83 -6.95
CA TYR A 323 -18.18 7.75 -7.38
C TYR A 323 -19.60 7.98 -6.92
N THR A 324 -20.55 7.88 -7.84
CA THR A 324 -21.98 8.02 -7.57
C THR A 324 -22.77 6.84 -8.16
N VAL A 325 -23.93 6.55 -7.57
CA VAL A 325 -24.92 5.59 -8.08
C VAL A 325 -26.22 6.35 -8.24
N ASP A 326 -26.71 6.50 -9.46
CA ASP A 326 -27.90 7.30 -9.81
C ASP A 326 -27.83 8.74 -9.27
N GLY A 327 -26.63 9.34 -9.30
CA GLY A 327 -26.34 10.68 -8.84
C GLY A 327 -26.06 10.80 -7.33
N GLU A 328 -26.29 9.75 -6.53
CA GLU A 328 -26.04 9.75 -5.10
C GLU A 328 -24.61 9.30 -4.80
N PRO A 329 -23.81 10.05 -4.02
CA PRO A 329 -22.44 9.68 -3.65
C PRO A 329 -22.39 8.35 -2.88
N ILE A 330 -21.36 7.54 -3.14
CA ILE A 330 -21.12 6.32 -2.37
C ILE A 330 -20.65 6.68 -0.96
N ASP A 331 -21.41 6.24 0.06
CA ASP A 331 -21.04 6.37 1.47
C ASP A 331 -20.08 5.23 1.86
N TYR A 332 -18.77 5.46 1.71
CA TYR A 332 -17.74 4.44 1.99
C TYR A 332 -17.80 3.92 3.44
N PRO A 333 -17.92 4.74 4.48
CA PRO A 333 -18.07 4.27 5.87
C PRO A 333 -19.23 3.31 6.12
N LYS A 334 -20.27 3.35 5.28
CA LYS A 334 -21.40 2.41 5.34
C LYS A 334 -21.29 1.26 4.37
N SER A 335 -20.39 1.35 3.40
CA SER A 335 -20.15 0.28 2.42
C SER A 335 -19.36 -0.86 3.03
N VAL A 336 -19.75 -2.09 2.74
CA VAL A 336 -19.06 -3.29 3.21
C VAL A 336 -18.42 -4.03 2.04
N ALA A 337 -17.14 -4.41 2.21
CA ALA A 337 -16.41 -5.14 1.21
C ALA A 337 -16.97 -6.56 1.02
N TYR A 338 -17.29 -6.91 -0.22
CA TYR A 338 -17.69 -8.26 -0.61
C TYR A 338 -16.49 -8.98 -1.22
N LYS A 339 -16.09 -10.11 -0.62
CA LYS A 339 -14.92 -10.93 -1.04
C LYS A 339 -13.65 -10.12 -1.31
N SER A 340 -13.49 -8.96 -0.69
CA SER A 340 -12.36 -8.00 -0.88
C SER A 340 -12.22 -7.44 -2.30
N LEU A 341 -13.25 -7.50 -3.13
CA LEU A 341 -13.19 -7.04 -4.53
C LEU A 341 -14.34 -6.15 -4.98
N MET A 342 -15.48 -6.15 -4.28
CA MET A 342 -16.63 -5.30 -4.59
C MET A 342 -17.13 -4.60 -3.32
N LEU A 343 -18.02 -3.62 -3.46
CA LEU A 343 -18.68 -2.91 -2.36
C LEU A 343 -20.18 -3.20 -2.35
N SER A 344 -20.74 -3.35 -1.17
CA SER A 344 -22.19 -3.51 -1.02
C SER A 344 -22.96 -2.33 -1.62
N GLY A 345 -24.02 -2.63 -2.37
CA GLY A 345 -24.87 -1.64 -3.00
C GLY A 345 -24.29 -0.93 -4.22
N VAL A 346 -23.08 -1.28 -4.67
CA VAL A 346 -22.43 -0.66 -5.83
C VAL A 346 -22.44 -1.62 -7.01
N PRO A 347 -23.20 -1.33 -8.08
CA PRO A 347 -23.33 -2.23 -9.23
C PRO A 347 -22.07 -2.23 -10.12
N ASN A 348 -21.74 -3.40 -10.68
CA ASN A 348 -20.69 -3.56 -11.69
C ASN A 348 -19.39 -2.80 -11.38
N PHE A 349 -19.03 -2.75 -10.09
CA PHE A 349 -17.82 -2.09 -9.59
C PHE A 349 -16.94 -3.11 -8.88
N ALA A 350 -15.67 -3.11 -9.21
CA ALA A 350 -14.67 -3.88 -8.48
C ALA A 350 -13.42 -3.04 -8.25
N TYR A 351 -12.61 -3.45 -7.25
CA TYR A 351 -11.40 -2.74 -6.89
C TYR A 351 -10.25 -3.70 -6.53
N ALA A 352 -9.03 -3.18 -6.62
CA ALA A 352 -7.81 -3.90 -6.31
C ALA A 352 -7.18 -3.38 -5.02
N ILE A 353 -7.23 -4.17 -3.93
CA ILE A 353 -6.49 -3.96 -2.69
C ILE A 353 -5.82 -5.28 -2.29
N GLY A 354 -4.51 -5.26 -2.10
CA GLY A 354 -3.72 -6.44 -1.77
C GLY A 354 -3.64 -6.75 -0.28
N TYR A 355 -2.69 -7.61 0.09
CA TYR A 355 -2.42 -7.96 1.48
C TYR A 355 -1.59 -6.90 2.19
N THR A 356 -1.86 -6.68 3.47
CA THR A 356 -1.01 -5.85 4.34
C THR A 356 0.12 -6.65 5.01
N ASN A 357 0.01 -7.98 5.01
CA ASN A 357 0.92 -8.93 5.67
C ASN A 357 1.66 -9.85 4.70
N SER A 358 1.55 -9.63 3.40
CA SER A 358 2.18 -10.44 2.36
C SER A 358 2.29 -9.62 1.07
N SER A 359 2.87 -10.22 0.02
CA SER A 359 2.99 -9.58 -1.29
C SER A 359 1.63 -9.16 -1.85
N TRP A 360 1.55 -7.89 -2.25
CA TRP A 360 0.33 -7.22 -2.70
C TRP A 360 -0.35 -7.93 -3.88
N THR A 361 0.43 -8.27 -4.89
CA THR A 361 -0.04 -8.84 -6.16
C THR A 361 -0.60 -10.25 -6.03
N LEU A 362 -0.26 -10.98 -4.97
CA LEU A 362 -0.84 -12.30 -4.70
C LEU A 362 -2.38 -12.24 -4.63
N LYS A 363 -2.92 -11.22 -3.94
CA LYS A 363 -4.37 -11.05 -3.83
C LYS A 363 -4.96 -10.49 -5.12
N ILE A 364 -4.27 -9.56 -5.76
CA ILE A 364 -4.75 -8.94 -7.00
C ILE A 364 -4.96 -9.97 -8.10
N GLY A 365 -4.05 -10.94 -8.26
CA GLY A 365 -4.24 -12.05 -9.20
C GLY A 365 -5.54 -12.81 -8.95
N LEU A 366 -5.82 -13.17 -7.70
CA LEU A 366 -7.05 -13.87 -7.34
C LEU A 366 -8.32 -13.03 -7.55
N ILE A 367 -8.26 -11.73 -7.25
CA ILE A 367 -9.35 -10.79 -7.49
C ILE A 367 -9.67 -10.71 -8.99
N CYS A 368 -8.64 -10.53 -9.83
CA CYS A 368 -8.83 -10.46 -11.29
C CYS A 368 -9.41 -11.74 -11.86
N GLU A 369 -8.93 -12.91 -11.45
CA GLU A 369 -9.48 -14.20 -11.86
C GLU A 369 -10.97 -14.34 -11.48
N HIS A 370 -11.31 -13.99 -10.24
CA HIS A 370 -12.69 -14.09 -9.76
C HIS A 370 -13.61 -13.12 -10.50
N LEU A 371 -13.16 -11.88 -10.74
CA LEU A 371 -13.91 -10.89 -11.50
C LEU A 371 -14.17 -11.37 -12.94
N CYS A 372 -13.17 -11.92 -13.63
CA CYS A 372 -13.35 -12.46 -14.96
C CYS A 372 -14.39 -13.60 -14.97
N ARG A 373 -14.41 -14.46 -13.95
CA ARG A 373 -15.42 -15.52 -13.79
C ARG A 373 -16.82 -14.97 -13.55
N ILE A 374 -16.96 -13.88 -12.76
CA ILE A 374 -18.24 -13.17 -12.57
C ILE A 374 -18.72 -12.62 -13.91
N MET A 375 -17.87 -11.93 -14.65
CA MET A 375 -18.23 -11.35 -15.95
C MET A 375 -18.61 -12.42 -16.97
N GLN A 376 -17.93 -13.57 -16.99
CA GLN A 376 -18.26 -14.72 -17.80
C GLN A 376 -19.64 -15.27 -17.42
N HIS A 377 -19.91 -15.49 -16.14
CA HIS A 377 -21.22 -15.94 -15.65
C HIS A 377 -22.35 -14.99 -16.07
N MET A 378 -22.12 -13.67 -15.97
CA MET A 378 -23.11 -12.67 -16.43
C MET A 378 -23.40 -12.80 -17.92
N THR A 379 -22.38 -13.02 -18.74
CA THR A 379 -22.53 -13.20 -20.18
C THR A 379 -23.30 -14.48 -20.48
N GLU A 380 -23.00 -15.58 -19.84
CA GLU A 380 -23.66 -16.88 -20.02
C GLU A 380 -25.14 -16.87 -19.58
N GLN A 381 -25.49 -16.04 -18.58
CA GLN A 381 -26.82 -15.92 -18.02
C GLN A 381 -27.61 -14.70 -18.49
N ASP A 382 -27.09 -13.98 -19.52
CA ASP A 382 -27.68 -12.75 -20.05
C ASP A 382 -28.01 -11.72 -18.95
N LYS A 383 -27.05 -11.46 -18.06
CA LYS A 383 -27.16 -10.49 -16.96
C LYS A 383 -26.41 -9.21 -17.26
N LEU A 384 -27.05 -8.07 -17.00
CA LEU A 384 -26.50 -6.74 -17.20
C LEU A 384 -25.86 -6.18 -15.94
N ILE A 385 -26.45 -6.47 -14.79
CA ILE A 385 -26.07 -5.90 -13.50
C ILE A 385 -25.66 -7.01 -12.53
N CYS A 386 -24.55 -6.79 -11.85
CA CYS A 386 -24.07 -7.60 -10.73
C CYS A 386 -23.83 -6.69 -9.54
N GLN A 387 -24.52 -6.95 -8.41
CA GLN A 387 -24.45 -6.10 -7.23
C GLN A 387 -24.40 -6.94 -5.96
N PRO A 388 -23.43 -6.69 -5.06
CA PRO A 388 -23.44 -7.25 -3.72
C PRO A 388 -24.52 -6.56 -2.86
N GLU A 389 -25.35 -7.35 -2.18
CA GLU A 389 -26.40 -6.85 -1.29
C GLU A 389 -26.20 -7.39 0.11
N LEU A 390 -26.24 -6.50 1.10
CA LEU A 390 -26.14 -6.86 2.50
C LEU A 390 -27.41 -7.61 2.94
N PRO A 391 -27.27 -8.78 3.58
CA PRO A 391 -28.42 -9.51 4.13
C PRO A 391 -29.06 -8.75 5.31
N ASP A 392 -28.26 -8.01 6.06
CA ASP A 392 -28.67 -7.15 7.18
C ASP A 392 -27.83 -5.86 7.15
N PRO A 393 -28.46 -4.69 6.96
CA PRO A 393 -27.77 -3.40 7.01
C PRO A 393 -27.07 -3.10 8.33
N ASN A 394 -27.48 -3.75 9.42
CA ASN A 394 -26.94 -3.56 10.77
C ASN A 394 -25.94 -4.66 11.18
N MET A 395 -25.50 -5.50 10.23
CA MET A 395 -24.53 -6.54 10.54
C MET A 395 -23.26 -5.98 11.20
N PRO A 396 -22.63 -6.71 12.16
CA PRO A 396 -21.40 -6.27 12.78
C PRO A 396 -20.29 -6.11 11.75
N THR A 397 -19.59 -4.97 11.79
CA THR A 397 -18.49 -4.66 10.87
C THR A 397 -17.28 -4.15 11.60
N ARG A 398 -16.13 -4.18 10.92
CA ARG A 398 -14.85 -3.63 11.37
C ARG A 398 -14.16 -2.89 10.20
N PRO A 399 -13.16 -2.06 10.44
CA PRO A 399 -12.46 -1.36 9.36
C PRO A 399 -11.93 -2.31 8.28
N LEU A 400 -11.97 -1.88 7.02
CA LEU A 400 -11.45 -2.66 5.89
C LEU A 400 -9.94 -2.91 6.04
N LEU A 401 -9.20 -1.86 6.36
CA LEU A 401 -7.77 -1.92 6.71
C LEU A 401 -7.68 -1.79 8.24
N ASP A 402 -7.34 -2.87 8.90
CA ASP A 402 -7.35 -2.99 10.36
C ASP A 402 -5.93 -3.32 10.84
N PHE A 403 -5.06 -2.30 10.83
CA PHE A 403 -3.74 -2.39 11.45
C PHE A 403 -3.26 -1.01 11.94
N GLY A 404 -2.37 -1.03 12.94
CA GLY A 404 -2.04 0.13 13.76
C GLY A 404 -1.10 1.17 13.14
N ALA A 405 -0.81 1.11 11.84
CA ALA A 405 0.03 2.12 11.20
C ALA A 405 -0.65 3.49 11.16
N GLY A 406 0.06 4.55 11.55
CA GLY A 406 -0.50 5.89 11.71
C GLY A 406 -1.20 6.44 10.47
N TYR A 407 -0.70 6.14 9.27
CA TYR A 407 -1.33 6.58 8.02
C TYR A 407 -2.70 5.93 7.78
N VAL A 408 -2.91 4.69 8.24
CA VAL A 408 -4.21 4.01 8.17
C VAL A 408 -5.15 4.58 9.23
N GLN A 409 -4.66 4.75 10.46
CA GLN A 409 -5.47 5.28 11.56
C GLN A 409 -6.03 6.67 11.27
N ARG A 410 -5.28 7.53 10.56
CA ARG A 410 -5.77 8.85 10.13
C ARG A 410 -6.93 8.81 9.14
N ALA A 411 -7.05 7.73 8.36
CA ALA A 411 -8.08 7.59 7.33
C ALA A 411 -9.21 6.63 7.71
N ILE A 412 -9.09 5.92 8.83
CA ILE A 412 -9.91 4.74 9.16
C ILE A 412 -11.41 5.00 9.14
N ASP A 413 -11.85 6.20 9.55
CA ASP A 413 -13.25 6.58 9.60
C ASP A 413 -13.86 6.86 8.22
N ASN A 414 -13.02 7.07 7.20
CA ASN A 414 -13.41 7.35 5.81
C ASN A 414 -13.31 6.12 4.91
N LEU A 415 -12.89 4.98 5.46
CA LEU A 415 -12.72 3.74 4.69
C LEU A 415 -13.98 2.88 4.70
N PRO A 416 -14.20 2.04 3.67
CA PRO A 416 -15.19 0.99 3.72
C PRO A 416 -14.96 0.05 4.90
N ARG A 417 -15.99 -0.70 5.21
CA ARG A 417 -16.00 -1.69 6.28
C ARG A 417 -15.83 -3.10 5.73
N ARG A 418 -15.51 -4.04 6.58
CA ARG A 418 -15.64 -5.49 6.33
C ARG A 418 -16.50 -6.14 7.39
N GLY A 419 -17.20 -7.21 7.05
CA GLY A 419 -17.99 -7.99 7.99
C GLY A 419 -17.12 -8.92 8.85
N MET A 420 -17.79 -9.71 9.68
CA MET A 420 -17.15 -10.66 10.60
C MET A 420 -17.06 -12.08 10.03
N SER A 421 -17.74 -12.35 8.91
CA SER A 421 -17.78 -13.68 8.26
C SER A 421 -17.87 -13.56 6.74
N ALA A 422 -17.51 -14.65 6.04
CA ALA A 422 -17.64 -14.72 4.59
C ALA A 422 -19.11 -14.58 4.14
N PRO A 423 -19.39 -13.94 3.01
CA PRO A 423 -18.44 -13.40 2.01
C PRO A 423 -17.98 -11.97 2.30
N TRP A 424 -18.34 -11.39 3.44
CA TRP A 424 -18.10 -10.00 3.83
C TRP A 424 -16.79 -9.79 4.61
N ASP A 425 -16.20 -10.87 5.16
CA ASP A 425 -14.89 -10.77 5.79
C ASP A 425 -13.77 -10.73 4.73
N VAL A 426 -12.69 -10.05 5.08
CA VAL A 426 -11.49 -9.89 4.27
C VAL A 426 -10.40 -10.77 4.85
N ALA A 427 -10.19 -11.94 4.26
CA ALA A 427 -9.12 -12.83 4.67
C ALA A 427 -7.76 -12.22 4.34
N MET A 428 -6.85 -12.23 5.31
CA MET A 428 -5.43 -11.86 5.13
C MET A 428 -4.58 -13.13 4.99
N ASP A 429 -5.09 -14.12 4.24
CA ASP A 429 -4.44 -15.40 4.00
C ASP A 429 -4.65 -15.87 2.56
N TYR A 430 -3.53 -16.04 1.83
CA TYR A 430 -3.56 -16.43 0.42
C TYR A 430 -4.28 -17.77 0.16
N LYS A 431 -4.13 -18.79 1.01
CA LYS A 431 -4.78 -20.07 0.78
C LYS A 431 -6.30 -20.01 0.98
N VAL A 432 -6.74 -19.22 1.95
CA VAL A 432 -8.17 -18.96 2.18
C VAL A 432 -8.75 -18.22 0.98
N ASP A 433 -8.08 -17.15 0.53
CA ASP A 433 -8.53 -16.38 -0.63
C ASP A 433 -8.47 -17.21 -1.92
N ALA A 434 -7.43 -18.00 -2.16
CA ALA A 434 -7.35 -18.88 -3.32
C ALA A 434 -8.51 -19.90 -3.33
N LYS A 435 -8.86 -20.49 -2.18
CA LYS A 435 -10.02 -21.38 -2.05
C LYS A 435 -11.33 -20.65 -2.40
N ASN A 436 -11.51 -19.43 -1.92
CA ASN A 436 -12.76 -18.68 -2.07
C ASN A 436 -12.88 -17.98 -3.43
N LEU A 437 -11.80 -17.43 -3.97
CA LEU A 437 -11.82 -16.62 -5.18
C LEU A 437 -11.49 -17.44 -6.44
N ARG A 438 -10.51 -18.32 -6.40
CA ARG A 438 -10.11 -19.14 -7.56
C ARG A 438 -11.01 -20.37 -7.73
N PHE A 439 -11.33 -21.06 -6.65
CA PHE A 439 -12.05 -22.33 -6.69
C PHE A 439 -13.49 -22.25 -6.17
N GLY A 440 -13.84 -21.21 -5.42
CA GLY A 440 -15.19 -21.02 -4.88
C GLY A 440 -16.20 -20.59 -5.95
N SER A 441 -17.51 -20.75 -5.63
CA SER A 441 -18.59 -20.28 -6.50
C SER A 441 -18.54 -18.78 -6.73
N VAL A 442 -18.91 -18.34 -7.93
CA VAL A 442 -19.15 -16.93 -8.26
C VAL A 442 -20.52 -16.47 -7.79
N THR A 443 -21.46 -17.38 -7.58
CA THR A 443 -22.82 -17.10 -7.13
C THR A 443 -22.99 -17.44 -5.66
N ASN A 444 -23.74 -16.62 -4.94
CA ASN A 444 -24.29 -16.85 -3.60
C ASN A 444 -25.45 -15.88 -3.33
N ASP A 445 -26.11 -16.04 -2.19
CA ASP A 445 -27.30 -15.24 -1.84
C ASP A 445 -27.02 -13.74 -1.67
N CYS A 446 -25.77 -13.34 -1.47
CA CYS A 446 -25.40 -11.93 -1.30
C CYS A 446 -24.98 -11.25 -2.61
N LEU A 447 -24.73 -11.99 -3.70
CA LEU A 447 -24.39 -11.43 -5.00
C LEU A 447 -25.56 -11.59 -5.96
N LYS A 448 -26.21 -10.49 -6.27
CA LYS A 448 -27.41 -10.47 -7.11
C LYS A 448 -27.06 -10.16 -8.56
N PHE A 449 -27.81 -10.77 -9.48
CA PHE A 449 -27.67 -10.60 -10.92
C PHE A 449 -29.01 -10.25 -11.56
N TYR A 450 -29.04 -9.15 -12.32
CA TYR A 450 -30.27 -8.65 -12.94
C TYR A 450 -30.12 -8.60 -14.46
N ALA A 451 -31.18 -8.99 -15.18
CA ALA A 451 -31.25 -8.94 -16.65
C ALA A 451 -31.68 -7.58 -17.18
N ASN A 452 -32.42 -6.79 -16.39
CA ASN A 452 -32.96 -5.49 -16.76
C ASN A 452 -32.34 -4.36 -15.97
N ALA A 453 -32.41 -3.15 -16.51
CA ALA A 453 -31.83 -1.92 -15.98
C ALA A 453 -32.45 -1.41 -14.64
N LYS A 454 -33.37 -2.10 -14.01
CA LYS A 454 -33.91 -1.73 -12.70
C LYS A 454 -33.31 -2.60 -11.59
N ALA A 455 -32.22 -2.14 -11.00
CA ALA A 455 -31.85 -2.58 -9.67
C ALA A 455 -32.89 -2.09 -8.65
N PRO A 456 -33.20 -2.82 -7.57
CA PRO A 456 -34.16 -2.36 -6.56
C PRO A 456 -33.70 -1.05 -5.94
N VAL A 457 -34.60 -0.06 -5.96
CA VAL A 457 -34.42 1.23 -5.31
C VAL A 457 -34.26 1.01 -3.80
N LYS A 458 -33.31 1.73 -3.20
CA LYS A 458 -33.03 1.77 -1.76
C LYS A 458 -34.33 1.85 -0.93
N SER A 459 -34.39 1.10 0.17
CA SER A 459 -35.34 1.34 1.23
C SER A 459 -35.14 2.77 1.78
N GLU A 460 -36.17 3.61 1.68
CA GLU A 460 -36.15 4.97 2.17
C GLU A 460 -35.89 5.02 3.70
N SER A 461 -34.73 5.46 4.09
CA SER A 461 -34.50 6.03 5.41
C SER A 461 -34.75 7.54 5.32
N LYS A 462 -35.91 8.00 5.81
CA LYS A 462 -36.21 9.44 5.94
C LYS A 462 -35.07 10.15 6.69
N PRO A 463 -34.55 11.28 6.20
CA PRO A 463 -33.54 12.02 6.92
C PRO A 463 -34.15 12.67 8.15
N LYS A 464 -33.67 12.31 9.34
CA LYS A 464 -33.83 13.14 10.53
C LYS A 464 -32.93 14.38 10.37
N ALA A 465 -33.55 15.55 10.37
CA ALA A 465 -32.89 16.84 10.41
C ALA A 465 -31.88 16.89 11.58
N SER A 466 -30.62 17.05 11.28
CA SER A 466 -29.57 17.26 12.26
C SER A 466 -29.31 18.74 12.45
N SER A 467 -29.56 19.23 13.67
CA SER A 467 -29.09 20.51 14.15
C SER A 467 -27.58 20.61 14.10
N LYS A 468 -27.08 21.63 13.42
CA LYS A 468 -25.66 22.01 13.41
C LYS A 468 -25.22 22.40 14.82
N LYS A 469 -24.47 21.57 15.52
CA LYS A 469 -23.58 21.97 16.61
C LYS A 469 -22.17 22.00 16.08
N LYS A 470 -21.59 23.20 16.01
CA LYS A 470 -20.15 23.41 15.88
C LYS A 470 -19.46 22.69 17.04
N LEU A 471 -18.65 21.71 16.75
CA LEU A 471 -17.66 21.19 17.69
C LEU A 471 -16.30 21.73 17.25
N GLU A 472 -15.72 22.61 18.08
CA GLU A 472 -14.31 22.91 18.07
C GLU A 472 -13.54 21.61 18.37
N LYS A 473 -12.72 21.21 17.43
CA LYS A 473 -11.81 20.07 17.61
C LYS A 473 -10.59 20.55 18.39
N ALA A 474 -10.43 20.02 19.58
CA ALA A 474 -9.14 19.98 20.25
C ALA A 474 -8.23 19.02 19.48
N GLU A 475 -7.10 19.52 18.99
CA GLU A 475 -6.04 18.71 18.39
C GLU A 475 -5.36 17.89 19.50
N PRO A 476 -5.08 16.59 19.26
CA PRO A 476 -4.23 15.85 20.20
C PRO A 476 -2.79 16.33 20.04
N GLU A 477 -2.17 16.69 21.14
CA GLU A 477 -0.74 16.99 21.24
C GLU A 477 0.09 15.80 20.68
N ILE A 478 0.94 16.11 19.73
CA ILE A 478 1.84 15.18 19.03
C ILE A 478 3.20 15.13 19.76
#